data_3a7eb1a3e104b89840cf121451973c4c
#
_entry.id   3a7eb1a3e104b89840cf121451973c4c
#
_cell.length_a   1.000
_cell.length_b   1.000
_cell.length_c   1.000
_cell.angle_alpha   90.00
_cell.angle_beta   90.00
_cell.angle_gamma   90.00
#
_symmetry.space_group_name_H-M   'P 1'
#
loop_
_entity.id
_entity.type
_entity.pdbx_description
1 polymer ?
#
loop_
_entity_poly.entity_id
_entity_poly.type
_entity_poly.pdbx_seq_one_letter_code
_entity_poly.pdbx_strand_id
1 'polypeptide(L)'
;GLAGALRARHLAAWPAGLLAAFGLLGLGGSAAFHCRVGCEEVDLLGVLHFVPTTLGLVALLLAIAVMPGYLAALGAGHRIQRLALWAGHLLWGGTALYALAVLFHDNVLFPYIGLIQRIFILAFAIWLFAISMSMIKKPISDR
;
A
#
# COMPACT_ATOMS: atom_id res chain seq x y z
N GLY A 1 -13.02 5.05 28.59
CA GLY A 1 -14.45 4.85 28.52
C GLY A 1 -14.93 4.40 27.15
N LEU A 2 -16.21 4.06 27.03
CA LEU A 2 -16.86 3.51 25.80
C LEU A 2 -16.65 4.36 24.55
N ALA A 3 -16.70 5.68 24.68
CA ALA A 3 -16.45 6.62 23.57
C ALA A 3 -15.03 6.53 22.99
N GLY A 4 -14.02 6.31 23.84
CA GLY A 4 -12.64 6.08 23.40
C GLY A 4 -12.48 4.75 22.67
N ALA A 5 -13.15 3.71 23.14
CA ALA A 5 -13.13 2.38 22.51
C ALA A 5 -13.84 2.38 21.14
N LEU A 6 -14.96 3.10 21.02
CA LEU A 6 -15.68 3.27 19.75
C LEU A 6 -14.85 4.09 18.77
N ARG A 7 -14.21 5.16 19.21
CA ARG A 7 -13.33 5.99 18.37
C ARG A 7 -12.12 5.18 17.88
N ALA A 8 -11.52 4.36 18.75
CA ALA A 8 -10.42 3.47 18.38
C ALA A 8 -10.85 2.41 17.36
N ARG A 9 -12.05 1.83 17.49
CA ARG A 9 -12.60 0.88 16.51
C ARG A 9 -12.86 1.54 15.14
N HIS A 10 -13.42 2.74 15.12
CA HIS A 10 -13.60 3.48 13.87
C HIS A 10 -12.26 3.82 13.20
N LEU A 11 -11.28 4.28 13.97
CA LEU A 11 -9.94 4.55 13.45
C LEU A 11 -9.24 3.26 12.94
N ALA A 12 -9.52 2.09 13.55
CA ALA A 12 -8.97 0.81 13.14
C ALA A 12 -9.54 0.30 11.80
N ALA A 13 -10.80 0.59 11.51
CA ALA A 13 -11.47 0.12 10.30
C ALA A 13 -10.88 0.71 9.02
N TRP A 14 -10.43 1.96 9.05
CA TRP A 14 -9.94 2.66 7.86
C TRP A 14 -8.68 2.05 7.24
N PRO A 15 -7.57 1.83 7.98
CA PRO A 15 -6.37 1.21 7.39
C PRO A 15 -6.64 -0.20 6.88
N ALA A 16 -7.43 -0.99 7.60
CA ALA A 16 -7.80 -2.34 7.18
C ALA A 16 -8.65 -2.33 5.91
N GLY A 17 -9.65 -1.42 5.83
CA GLY A 17 -10.48 -1.25 4.64
C GLY A 17 -9.68 -0.80 3.43
N LEU A 18 -8.73 0.13 3.60
CA LEU A 18 -7.86 0.59 2.53
C LEU A 18 -6.91 -0.51 2.05
N LEU A 19 -6.34 -1.33 2.96
CA LEU A 19 -5.52 -2.47 2.59
C LEU A 19 -6.33 -3.58 1.89
N ALA A 20 -7.56 -3.83 2.32
CA ALA A 20 -8.48 -4.74 1.65
C ALA A 20 -8.84 -4.24 0.25
N ALA A 21 -9.11 -2.95 0.09
CA ALA A 21 -9.36 -2.32 -1.20
C ALA A 21 -8.15 -2.44 -2.14
N PHE A 22 -6.92 -2.22 -1.63
CA PHE A 22 -5.70 -2.47 -2.40
C PHE A 22 -5.60 -3.94 -2.81
N GLY A 23 -5.81 -4.88 -1.88
CA GLY A 23 -5.74 -6.31 -2.20
C GLY A 23 -6.75 -6.73 -3.27
N LEU A 24 -8.00 -6.28 -3.14
CA LEU A 24 -9.07 -6.62 -4.08
C LEU A 24 -8.90 -5.93 -5.44
N LEU A 25 -8.73 -4.61 -5.45
CA LEU A 25 -8.66 -3.81 -6.67
C LEU A 25 -7.28 -3.86 -7.29
N GLY A 26 -6.23 -3.63 -6.50
CA GLY A 26 -4.86 -3.57 -7.00
C GLY A 26 -4.34 -4.93 -7.44
N LEU A 27 -4.28 -5.89 -6.53
CA LEU A 27 -3.74 -7.21 -6.83
C LEU A 27 -4.76 -8.10 -7.56
N GLY A 28 -6.01 -8.14 -7.10
CA GLY A 28 -7.09 -8.92 -7.71
C GLY A 28 -7.44 -8.41 -9.10
N GLY A 29 -7.56 -7.10 -9.27
CA GLY A 29 -7.82 -6.47 -10.57
C GLY A 29 -6.69 -6.74 -11.57
N SER A 30 -5.43 -6.56 -11.15
CA SER A 30 -4.26 -6.88 -11.99
C SER A 30 -4.17 -8.36 -12.38
N ALA A 31 -4.55 -9.27 -11.49
CA ALA A 31 -4.52 -10.70 -11.77
C ALA A 31 -5.66 -11.15 -12.67
N ALA A 32 -6.86 -10.55 -12.51
CA ALA A 32 -8.04 -10.92 -13.30
C ALA A 32 -8.00 -10.33 -14.72
N PHE A 33 -7.47 -9.12 -14.88
CA PHE A 33 -7.41 -8.39 -16.14
C PHE A 33 -5.96 -8.06 -16.47
N HIS A 34 -5.28 -8.96 -17.16
CA HIS A 34 -3.91 -8.66 -17.60
C HIS A 34 -3.94 -7.97 -18.97
N CYS A 35 -3.18 -6.89 -19.07
CA CYS A 35 -3.00 -6.22 -20.34
C CYS A 35 -2.10 -7.02 -21.28
N ARG A 36 -2.23 -6.79 -22.59
CA ARG A 36 -1.32 -7.33 -23.60
C ARG A 36 0.09 -6.76 -23.43
N VAL A 37 1.04 -7.35 -24.10
CA VAL A 37 2.45 -6.91 -24.03
C VAL A 37 2.57 -5.41 -24.33
N GLY A 38 3.14 -4.68 -23.38
CA GLY A 38 3.31 -3.24 -23.45
C GLY A 38 2.17 -2.39 -22.88
N CYS A 39 0.97 -2.94 -22.68
CA CYS A 39 -0.24 -2.19 -22.24
C CYS A 39 -0.54 -0.95 -23.14
N GLU A 40 -0.14 -0.99 -24.40
CA GLU A 40 -0.22 0.13 -25.32
C GLU A 40 -1.61 0.31 -25.96
N GLU A 41 -2.43 -0.75 -25.97
CA GLU A 41 -3.77 -0.69 -26.55
C GLU A 41 -4.79 -0.24 -25.52
N VAL A 42 -5.51 0.83 -25.82
CA VAL A 42 -6.65 1.34 -25.04
C VAL A 42 -7.89 0.51 -25.42
N ASP A 43 -7.85 -0.79 -25.13
CA ASP A 43 -9.01 -1.65 -25.27
C ASP A 43 -9.75 -1.81 -23.90
N LEU A 44 -10.89 -2.47 -23.93
CA LEU A 44 -11.68 -2.70 -22.71
C LEU A 44 -10.88 -3.45 -21.63
N LEU A 45 -10.04 -4.40 -22.01
CA LEU A 45 -9.21 -5.19 -21.08
C LEU A 45 -8.13 -4.31 -20.44
N GLY A 46 -7.50 -3.42 -21.22
CA GLY A 46 -6.55 -2.43 -20.71
C GLY A 46 -7.19 -1.49 -19.69
N VAL A 47 -8.40 -0.99 -19.97
CA VAL A 47 -9.16 -0.15 -19.04
C VAL A 47 -9.52 -0.93 -17.77
N LEU A 48 -10.00 -2.16 -17.90
CA LEU A 48 -10.34 -3.03 -16.75
C LEU A 48 -9.12 -3.43 -15.92
N HIS A 49 -7.92 -3.45 -16.52
CA HIS A 49 -6.67 -3.63 -15.79
C HIS A 49 -6.26 -2.32 -15.09
N PHE A 50 -6.22 -1.23 -15.83
CA PHE A 50 -5.64 0.04 -15.37
C PHE A 50 -6.46 0.71 -14.25
N VAL A 51 -7.79 0.78 -14.41
CA VAL A 51 -8.65 1.51 -13.47
C VAL A 51 -8.64 0.87 -12.08
N PRO A 52 -8.92 -0.44 -11.90
CA PRO A 52 -8.87 -1.05 -10.56
C PRO A 52 -7.47 -1.02 -9.96
N THR A 53 -6.43 -1.24 -10.77
CA THR A 53 -5.04 -1.22 -10.30
C THR A 53 -4.66 0.16 -9.77
N THR A 54 -5.04 1.23 -10.48
CA THR A 54 -4.80 2.61 -10.04
C THR A 54 -5.57 2.94 -8.77
N LEU A 55 -6.86 2.58 -8.68
CA LEU A 55 -7.66 2.77 -7.48
C LEU A 55 -7.09 1.98 -6.29
N GLY A 56 -6.64 0.76 -6.51
CA GLY A 56 -5.94 -0.04 -5.52
C GLY A 56 -4.66 0.63 -5.04
N LEU A 57 -3.85 1.16 -5.95
CA LEU A 57 -2.63 1.90 -5.61
C LEU A 57 -2.93 3.15 -4.77
N VAL A 58 -3.96 3.91 -5.12
CA VAL A 58 -4.41 5.07 -4.33
C VAL A 58 -4.83 4.61 -2.91
N ALA A 59 -5.59 3.53 -2.79
CA ALA A 59 -5.98 2.98 -1.50
C ALA A 59 -4.75 2.56 -0.67
N LEU A 60 -3.73 1.94 -1.29
CA LEU A 60 -2.47 1.60 -0.63
C LEU A 60 -1.74 2.84 -0.11
N LEU A 61 -1.60 3.87 -0.94
CA LEU A 61 -0.92 5.11 -0.55
C LEU A 61 -1.63 5.80 0.61
N LEU A 62 -2.96 5.82 0.61
CA LEU A 62 -3.76 6.33 1.72
C LEU A 62 -3.57 5.47 2.99
N ALA A 63 -3.54 4.13 2.86
CA ALA A 63 -3.28 3.23 3.98
C ALA A 63 -1.92 3.52 4.62
N ILE A 64 -0.88 3.68 3.80
CA ILE A 64 0.48 4.03 4.25
C ILE A 64 0.49 5.38 4.97
N ALA A 65 -0.21 6.39 4.45
CA ALA A 65 -0.27 7.72 5.04
C ALA A 65 -0.94 7.74 6.42
N VAL A 66 -2.01 6.95 6.62
CA VAL A 66 -2.75 6.91 7.89
C VAL A 66 -2.14 5.92 8.91
N MET A 67 -1.29 5.00 8.48
CA MET A 67 -0.73 3.93 9.33
C MET A 67 0.03 4.43 10.55
N PRO A 68 0.92 5.44 10.49
CA PRO A 68 1.63 5.93 11.68
C PRO A 68 0.69 6.47 12.76
N GLY A 69 -0.35 7.21 12.37
CA GLY A 69 -1.38 7.71 13.28
C GLY A 69 -2.20 6.59 13.91
N TYR A 70 -2.54 5.58 13.13
CA TYR A 70 -3.21 4.38 13.62
C TYR A 70 -2.37 3.61 14.64
N LEU A 71 -1.09 3.40 14.35
CA LEU A 71 -0.15 2.73 15.28
C LEU A 71 0.03 3.53 16.57
N ALA A 72 0.06 4.86 16.49
CA ALA A 72 0.10 5.73 17.66
C ALA A 72 -1.17 5.59 18.52
N ALA A 73 -2.35 5.55 17.90
CA ALA A 73 -3.63 5.35 18.58
C ALA A 73 -3.73 3.98 19.28
N LEU A 74 -3.07 2.95 18.73
CA LEU A 74 -2.95 1.63 19.34
C LEU A 74 -1.87 1.57 20.46
N GLY A 75 -1.18 2.68 20.73
CA GLY A 75 -0.09 2.73 21.70
C GLY A 75 1.15 1.94 21.27
N ALA A 76 1.38 1.79 19.94
CA ALA A 76 2.59 1.20 19.42
C ALA A 76 3.82 2.04 19.82
N GLY A 77 4.94 1.39 20.12
CA GLY A 77 6.16 2.08 20.52
C GLY A 77 6.72 2.98 19.39
N HIS A 78 7.42 4.06 19.77
CA HIS A 78 7.97 5.04 18.82
C HIS A 78 8.87 4.44 17.73
N ARG A 79 9.53 3.30 18.01
CA ARG A 79 10.36 2.61 17.00
C ARG A 79 9.51 2.07 15.86
N ILE A 80 8.34 1.50 16.18
CA ILE A 80 7.41 0.94 15.20
C ILE A 80 6.77 2.05 14.37
N GLN A 81 6.36 3.13 15.04
CA GLN A 81 5.80 4.31 14.36
C GLN A 81 6.82 4.91 13.38
N ARG A 82 8.08 5.06 13.80
CA ARG A 82 9.16 5.54 12.91
C ARG A 82 9.44 4.59 11.75
N LEU A 83 9.45 3.28 12.00
CA LEU A 83 9.61 2.29 10.92
C LEU A 83 8.49 2.41 9.90
N ALA A 84 7.24 2.51 10.34
CA ALA A 84 6.09 2.69 9.47
C ALA A 84 6.18 3.98 8.65
N LEU A 85 6.63 5.08 9.27
CA LEU A 85 6.80 6.37 8.61
C LEU A 85 7.91 6.34 7.55
N TRP A 86 9.10 5.86 7.89
CA TRP A 86 10.22 5.81 6.96
C TRP A 86 9.97 4.85 5.79
N ALA A 87 9.47 3.65 6.07
CA ALA A 87 9.11 2.72 5.01
C ALA A 87 7.96 3.27 4.16
N GLY A 88 7.02 4.01 4.76
CA GLY A 88 5.99 4.72 4.04
C GLY A 88 6.57 5.75 3.06
N HIS A 89 7.55 6.55 3.46
CA HIS A 89 8.21 7.50 2.56
C HIS A 89 8.95 6.80 1.40
N LEU A 90 9.60 5.67 1.67
CA LEU A 90 10.24 4.87 0.62
C LEU A 90 9.22 4.32 -0.38
N LEU A 91 8.05 3.85 0.10
CA LEU A 91 6.97 3.38 -0.76
C LEU A 91 6.36 4.51 -1.60
N TRP A 92 6.16 5.70 -1.02
CA TRP A 92 5.73 6.88 -1.76
C TRP A 92 6.75 7.29 -2.83
N GLY A 93 8.04 7.36 -2.47
CA GLY A 93 9.13 7.66 -3.41
C GLY A 93 9.21 6.63 -4.54
N GLY A 94 9.08 5.34 -4.22
CA GLY A 94 9.03 4.27 -5.22
C GLY A 94 7.83 4.39 -6.17
N THR A 95 6.66 4.76 -5.65
CA THR A 95 5.47 5.01 -6.47
C THR A 95 5.66 6.20 -7.39
N ALA A 96 6.24 7.30 -6.89
CA ALA A 96 6.54 8.47 -7.71
C ALA A 96 7.54 8.12 -8.82
N LEU A 97 8.59 7.36 -8.50
CA LEU A 97 9.57 6.88 -9.48
C LEU A 97 8.93 6.00 -10.56
N TYR A 98 8.05 5.08 -10.14
CA TYR A 98 7.27 4.25 -11.06
C TYR A 98 6.40 5.10 -11.98
N ALA A 99 5.65 6.06 -11.41
CA ALA A 99 4.80 6.96 -12.20
C ALA A 99 5.62 7.77 -13.21
N LEU A 100 6.78 8.29 -12.81
CA LEU A 100 7.68 9.00 -13.73
C LEU A 100 8.19 8.09 -14.85
N ALA A 101 8.53 6.83 -14.54
CA ALA A 101 8.96 5.86 -15.53
C ALA A 101 7.84 5.53 -16.55
N VAL A 102 6.58 5.49 -16.11
CA VAL A 102 5.43 5.28 -17.00
C VAL A 102 5.10 6.50 -17.83
N LEU A 103 5.13 7.71 -17.23
CA LEU A 103 4.75 8.95 -17.92
C LEU A 103 5.77 9.39 -18.99
N PHE A 104 7.03 9.06 -18.79
CA PHE A 104 8.12 9.45 -19.70
C PHE A 104 8.73 8.19 -20.33
N HIS A 105 8.10 7.65 -21.38
CA HIS A 105 8.49 6.41 -22.03
C HIS A 105 9.94 6.41 -22.58
N ASP A 106 10.46 7.58 -22.94
CA ASP A 106 11.82 7.71 -23.49
C ASP A 106 12.92 7.78 -22.43
N ASN A 107 12.56 7.58 -21.13
CA ASN A 107 13.55 7.61 -20.07
C ASN A 107 14.27 6.25 -19.88
N VAL A 108 15.44 6.30 -19.28
CA VAL A 108 16.29 5.13 -19.00
C VAL A 108 15.64 4.10 -18.07
N LEU A 109 14.59 4.47 -17.33
CA LEU A 109 13.92 3.60 -16.35
C LEU A 109 12.83 2.72 -16.98
N PHE A 110 12.29 3.13 -18.13
CA PHE A 110 11.18 2.44 -18.77
C PHE A 110 11.44 0.94 -19.02
N PRO A 111 12.63 0.50 -19.51
CA PRO A 111 12.94 -0.92 -19.69
C PRO A 111 12.91 -1.73 -18.38
N TYR A 112 13.07 -1.07 -17.24
CA TYR A 112 13.12 -1.71 -15.91
C TYR A 112 11.81 -1.61 -15.13
N ILE A 113 10.72 -1.15 -15.74
CA ILE A 113 9.45 -0.88 -15.07
C ILE A 113 8.90 -2.11 -14.34
N GLY A 114 9.00 -3.29 -14.96
CA GLY A 114 8.58 -4.55 -14.35
C GLY A 114 9.43 -4.95 -13.13
N LEU A 115 10.72 -4.62 -13.14
CA LEU A 115 11.60 -4.85 -12.00
C LEU A 115 11.28 -3.88 -10.85
N ILE A 116 11.08 -2.61 -11.16
CA ILE A 116 10.70 -1.56 -10.20
C ILE A 116 9.39 -1.95 -9.50
N GLN A 117 8.39 -2.42 -10.26
CA GLN A 117 7.12 -2.88 -9.70
C GLN A 117 7.29 -4.06 -8.73
N ARG A 118 8.11 -5.06 -9.07
CA ARG A 118 8.37 -6.22 -8.20
C ARG A 118 9.09 -5.84 -6.91
N ILE A 119 10.07 -4.94 -6.99
CA ILE A 119 10.78 -4.41 -5.82
C ILE A 119 9.80 -3.66 -4.91
N PHE A 120 8.89 -2.86 -5.49
CA PHE A 120 7.86 -2.15 -4.76
C PHE A 120 6.92 -3.11 -4.01
N ILE A 121 6.41 -4.16 -4.67
CA ILE A 121 5.53 -5.17 -4.07
C ILE A 121 6.26 -5.90 -2.93
N LEU A 122 7.52 -6.27 -3.12
CA LEU A 122 8.34 -6.92 -2.10
C LEU A 122 8.56 -5.99 -0.89
N ALA A 123 8.92 -4.73 -1.11
CA ALA A 123 9.10 -3.75 -0.05
C ALA A 123 7.80 -3.54 0.76
N PHE A 124 6.66 -3.50 0.08
CA PHE A 124 5.36 -3.43 0.72
C PHE A 124 5.04 -4.68 1.57
N ALA A 125 5.31 -5.86 1.05
CA ALA A 125 5.09 -7.11 1.78
C ALA A 125 5.97 -7.17 3.06
N ILE A 126 7.25 -6.79 2.96
CA ILE A 126 8.16 -6.71 4.10
C ILE A 126 7.65 -5.69 5.13
N TRP A 127 7.19 -4.52 4.68
CA TRP A 127 6.63 -3.48 5.55
C TRP A 127 5.40 -3.98 6.31
N LEU A 128 4.43 -4.60 5.63
CA LEU A 128 3.25 -5.19 6.26
C LEU A 128 3.63 -6.27 7.29
N PHE A 129 4.55 -7.16 6.91
CA PHE A 129 5.01 -8.23 7.80
C PHE A 129 5.66 -7.66 9.05
N ALA A 130 6.56 -6.68 8.92
CA ALA A 130 7.24 -6.04 10.05
C ALA A 130 6.25 -5.37 11.02
N ILE A 131 5.23 -4.66 10.51
CA ILE A 131 4.18 -4.05 11.32
C ILE A 131 3.35 -5.13 12.02
N SER A 132 2.90 -6.16 11.31
CA SER A 132 2.08 -7.24 11.84
C SER A 132 2.81 -7.98 12.97
N MET A 133 4.07 -8.35 12.78
CA MET A 133 4.90 -9.00 13.80
C MET A 133 5.12 -8.13 15.03
N SER A 134 5.23 -6.82 14.83
CA SER A 134 5.41 -5.85 15.92
C SER A 134 4.16 -5.72 16.79
N MET A 135 2.98 -5.93 16.22
CA MET A 135 1.71 -5.88 16.94
C MET A 135 1.42 -7.15 17.74
N ILE A 136 1.86 -8.31 17.24
CA ILE A 136 1.66 -9.61 17.92
C ILE A 136 2.49 -9.69 19.21
N LYS A 137 3.67 -9.06 19.25
CA LYS A 137 4.60 -9.12 20.40
C LYS A 137 4.16 -8.34 21.64
N LYS A 138 3.05 -7.60 21.59
CA LYS A 138 2.53 -6.86 22.75
C LYS A 138 1.47 -7.71 23.45
N PRO A 139 1.76 -8.36 24.61
CA PRO A 139 0.74 -9.09 25.36
C PRO A 139 -0.35 -8.10 25.82
N ILE A 140 -1.60 -8.55 25.72
CA ILE A 140 -2.82 -7.81 26.10
C ILE A 140 -2.90 -7.60 27.64
N SER A 141 -1.87 -8.00 28.39
CA SER A 141 -1.94 -8.14 29.85
C SER A 141 -1.88 -6.82 30.65
N ASP A 142 -1.69 -5.65 29.99
CA ASP A 142 -1.54 -4.37 30.70
C ASP A 142 -2.58 -3.31 30.27
N ARG A 143 -3.84 -3.73 30.16
CA ARG A 143 -4.97 -2.80 29.99
C ARG A 143 -5.97 -2.89 31.11
#